data_181f970dcddf9d6b9dcf0c9f2768d099
#
_entry.id   181f970dcddf9d6b9dcf0c9f2768d099
#
_cell.length_a   1.000
_cell.length_b   1.000
_cell.length_c   1.000
_cell.angle_alpha   90.00
_cell.angle_beta   90.00
_cell.angle_gamma   90.00
#
_symmetry.space_group_name_H-M   'P 1'
#
loop_
_entity.id
_entity.type
_entity.pdbx_description
1 polymer ?
#
loop_
_entity_poly.entity_id
_entity_poly.type
_entity_poly.pdbx_seq_one_letter_code
_entity_poly.pdbx_strand_id
1 'polypeptide(L)'
;MLNFGHFETEMHLRYPDSSLFIRNMADPGNTPGFRPHSSRNSPWAFPGAEKFQTELANKSGSIGHFPTEDEWLTTLKADMIIAFFGYSESFEGAAGLQNYKDELHAFIAHTKNQKYNGSKAPKLVLVSPIAFEDLSSKMDLPNGVEENKNLSLYTEAMREVALKDSVLFVDAFTPSKNWFDTGEIQNTADGFQLND
;
A
#
# COMPACT_ATOMS: atom_id res chain seq x y z
N MET A 1 -4.16 -11.01 -4.51
CA MET A 1 -5.08 -10.21 -5.38
C MET A 1 -4.45 -9.90 -6.74
N LEU A 2 -3.34 -9.17 -6.80
CA LEU A 2 -2.76 -8.76 -8.10
C LEU A 2 -1.95 -9.85 -8.80
N ASN A 3 -1.41 -10.82 -8.08
CA ASN A 3 -0.57 -11.88 -8.65
C ASN A 3 -1.35 -12.91 -9.46
N PHE A 4 -2.65 -13.08 -9.19
CA PHE A 4 -3.50 -14.07 -9.86
C PHE A 4 -4.37 -13.46 -10.97
N GLY A 5 -4.30 -12.15 -11.20
CA GLY A 5 -5.07 -11.46 -12.23
C GLY A 5 -6.56 -11.30 -11.97
N HIS A 6 -7.07 -11.68 -10.80
CA HIS A 6 -8.50 -11.57 -10.46
C HIS A 6 -9.01 -10.13 -10.55
N PHE A 7 -8.25 -9.17 -9.98
CA PHE A 7 -8.63 -7.75 -10.04
C PHE A 7 -8.67 -7.23 -11.47
N GLU A 8 -7.67 -7.56 -12.30
CA GLU A 8 -7.61 -7.16 -13.70
C GLU A 8 -8.79 -7.76 -14.48
N THR A 9 -9.06 -9.04 -14.27
CA THR A 9 -10.19 -9.74 -14.90
C THR A 9 -11.51 -9.08 -14.55
N GLU A 10 -11.78 -8.82 -13.27
CA GLU A 10 -13.01 -8.13 -12.84
C GLU A 10 -13.12 -6.73 -13.45
N MET A 11 -12.03 -5.98 -13.50
CA MET A 11 -12.05 -4.63 -14.09
C MET A 11 -12.37 -4.68 -15.58
N HIS A 12 -11.78 -5.60 -16.34
CA HIS A 12 -12.08 -5.76 -17.76
C HIS A 12 -13.51 -6.26 -18.02
N LEU A 13 -14.04 -7.15 -17.18
CA LEU A 13 -15.42 -7.62 -17.28
C LEU A 13 -16.44 -6.52 -16.97
N ARG A 14 -16.14 -5.65 -15.98
CA ARG A 14 -17.03 -4.54 -15.59
C ARG A 14 -16.99 -3.35 -16.56
N TYR A 15 -15.87 -3.18 -17.23
CA TYR A 15 -15.61 -2.04 -18.12
C TYR A 15 -15.08 -2.51 -19.50
N PRO A 16 -15.85 -3.33 -20.24
CA PRO A 16 -15.37 -4.00 -21.44
C PRO A 16 -15.02 -3.01 -22.58
N ASP A 17 -15.70 -1.86 -22.60
CA ASP A 17 -15.46 -0.82 -23.60
C ASP A 17 -14.31 0.14 -23.25
N SER A 18 -13.68 -0.07 -22.08
CA SER A 18 -12.56 0.75 -21.64
C SER A 18 -11.24 0.08 -22.00
N SER A 19 -10.35 0.81 -22.68
CA SER A 19 -8.97 0.36 -22.93
C SER A 19 -8.14 0.47 -21.65
N LEU A 20 -8.39 -0.42 -20.69
CA LEU A 20 -7.69 -0.44 -19.43
C LEU A 20 -6.32 -1.09 -19.58
N PHE A 21 -5.30 -0.46 -19.00
CA PHE A 21 -3.98 -1.03 -18.81
C PHE A 21 -3.66 -1.01 -17.31
N ILE A 22 -3.57 -2.18 -16.70
CA ILE A 22 -3.34 -2.33 -15.26
C ILE A 22 -1.93 -2.89 -15.06
N ARG A 23 -1.16 -2.26 -14.18
CA ARG A 23 0.19 -2.68 -13.84
C ARG A 23 0.35 -2.82 -12.35
N ASN A 24 0.72 -4.01 -11.90
CA ASN A 24 1.15 -4.22 -10.52
C ASN A 24 2.59 -3.69 -10.36
N MET A 25 2.76 -2.74 -9.44
CA MET A 25 4.04 -2.14 -9.05
C MET A 25 4.31 -2.29 -7.55
N ALA A 26 3.49 -3.09 -6.86
CA ALA A 26 3.63 -3.28 -5.42
C ALA A 26 4.79 -4.24 -5.10
N ASP A 27 5.62 -3.82 -4.14
CA ASP A 27 6.64 -4.66 -3.52
C ASP A 27 6.34 -4.78 -2.02
N PRO A 28 6.41 -5.98 -1.44
CA PRO A 28 6.23 -6.17 0.00
C PRO A 28 7.24 -5.36 0.82
N GLY A 29 6.79 -4.77 1.92
CA GLY A 29 7.65 -4.00 2.83
C GLY A 29 7.89 -2.54 2.43
N ASN A 30 7.40 -2.10 1.27
CA ASN A 30 7.44 -0.69 0.91
C ASN A 30 6.48 0.14 1.77
N THR A 31 6.94 1.35 2.15
CA THR A 31 6.09 2.39 2.77
C THR A 31 5.74 3.49 1.76
N PRO A 32 4.90 4.47 2.09
CA PRO A 32 4.64 5.60 1.19
C PRO A 32 5.91 6.30 0.70
N GLY A 33 6.91 6.45 1.54
CA GLY A 33 8.15 7.18 1.23
C GLY A 33 9.40 6.33 1.02
N PHE A 34 9.42 5.09 1.49
CA PHE A 34 10.60 4.22 1.41
C PHE A 34 10.34 3.01 0.53
N ARG A 35 11.04 2.93 -0.59
CA ARG A 35 10.87 1.91 -1.63
C ARG A 35 12.23 1.45 -2.16
N PRO A 36 12.96 0.66 -1.37
CA PRO A 36 14.29 0.21 -1.75
C PRO A 36 14.24 -0.76 -2.93
N HIS A 37 15.23 -0.67 -3.79
CA HIS A 37 15.48 -1.65 -4.85
C HIS A 37 16.98 -1.81 -5.03
N SER A 38 17.47 -3.03 -5.24
CA SER A 38 18.89 -3.36 -5.30
C SER A 38 19.69 -2.60 -6.37
N SER A 39 18.99 -2.08 -7.40
CA SER A 39 19.57 -1.32 -8.50
C SER A 39 19.08 0.11 -8.59
N ARG A 40 18.47 0.65 -7.53
CA ARG A 40 17.99 2.04 -7.48
C ARG A 40 18.97 2.92 -6.72
N ASN A 41 19.27 4.10 -7.26
CA ASN A 41 20.19 5.06 -6.66
C ASN A 41 19.70 5.62 -5.33
N SER A 42 18.40 5.83 -5.20
CA SER A 42 17.76 6.33 -3.99
C SER A 42 16.56 5.44 -3.62
N PRO A 43 16.40 5.05 -2.36
CA PRO A 43 15.23 4.30 -1.91
C PRO A 43 14.00 5.19 -1.64
N TRP A 44 14.14 6.52 -1.77
CA TRP A 44 13.10 7.47 -1.40
C TRP A 44 12.15 7.72 -2.56
N ALA A 45 10.85 7.55 -2.31
CA ALA A 45 9.80 7.67 -3.32
C ALA A 45 9.53 9.12 -3.74
N PHE A 46 9.88 10.08 -2.89
CA PHE A 46 9.73 11.51 -3.17
C PHE A 46 10.74 12.33 -2.36
N PRO A 47 11.04 13.59 -2.77
CA PRO A 47 11.97 14.44 -2.03
C PRO A 47 11.52 14.72 -0.61
N GLY A 48 12.40 14.53 0.36
CA GLY A 48 12.13 14.73 1.78
C GLY A 48 11.51 13.53 2.49
N ALA A 49 11.35 12.38 1.82
CA ALA A 49 10.79 11.17 2.42
C ALA A 49 11.71 10.57 3.50
N GLU A 50 13.02 10.81 3.43
CA GLU A 50 14.01 10.33 4.40
C GLU A 50 13.73 10.73 5.84
N LYS A 51 13.04 11.83 6.06
CA LYS A 51 12.67 12.32 7.40
C LYS A 51 11.69 11.41 8.14
N PHE A 52 10.92 10.59 7.43
CA PHE A 52 9.94 9.68 8.03
C PHE A 52 10.53 8.33 8.44
N GLN A 53 11.71 8.00 7.92
CA GLN A 53 12.41 6.74 8.15
C GLN A 53 13.84 7.02 8.62
N THR A 54 13.98 7.70 9.76
CA THR A 54 15.28 8.24 10.23
C THR A 54 16.33 7.17 10.44
N GLU A 55 15.98 5.95 10.84
CA GLU A 55 16.89 4.84 11.00
C GLU A 55 17.48 4.36 9.66
N LEU A 56 16.76 4.58 8.58
CA LEU A 56 17.14 4.20 7.22
C LEU A 56 17.73 5.35 6.42
N ALA A 57 17.69 6.58 6.95
CA ALA A 57 18.12 7.79 6.25
C ALA A 57 19.59 7.71 5.75
N ASN A 58 20.45 6.95 6.44
CA ASN A 58 21.84 6.76 6.09
C ASN A 58 22.08 5.54 5.18
N LYS A 59 21.03 4.79 4.81
CA LYS A 59 21.15 3.69 3.85
C LYS A 59 21.28 4.27 2.46
N SER A 60 22.43 4.09 1.85
CA SER A 60 22.63 4.48 0.46
C SER A 60 21.85 3.54 -0.47
N GLY A 61 21.35 4.06 -1.56
CA GLY A 61 20.90 3.25 -2.68
C GLY A 61 22.07 2.50 -3.32
N SER A 62 21.78 1.75 -4.35
CA SER A 62 22.81 1.08 -5.16
C SER A 62 23.32 2.01 -6.28
N ILE A 63 24.37 1.58 -6.95
CA ILE A 63 24.94 2.29 -8.12
C ILE A 63 24.20 1.93 -9.44
N GLY A 64 23.12 1.16 -9.38
CA GLY A 64 22.34 0.79 -10.56
C GLY A 64 21.42 1.92 -11.03
N HIS A 65 20.77 1.70 -12.16
CA HIS A 65 19.78 2.62 -12.71
C HIS A 65 18.43 1.91 -12.90
N PHE A 66 17.81 1.53 -11.81
CA PHE A 66 16.42 1.10 -11.81
C PHE A 66 15.53 2.34 -11.67
N PRO A 67 14.52 2.51 -12.51
CA PRO A 67 13.69 3.71 -12.49
C PRO A 67 13.03 3.94 -11.13
N THR A 68 12.93 5.21 -10.75
CA THR A 68 12.13 5.65 -9.60
C THR A 68 10.64 5.42 -9.87
N GLU A 69 9.82 5.52 -8.84
CA GLU A 69 8.36 5.44 -8.97
C GLU A 69 7.83 6.47 -9.96
N ASP A 70 8.30 7.72 -9.86
CA ASP A 70 7.87 8.81 -10.74
C ASP A 70 8.26 8.56 -12.21
N GLU A 71 9.46 8.02 -12.46
CA GLU A 71 9.90 7.64 -13.79
C GLU A 71 9.05 6.50 -14.38
N TRP A 72 8.75 5.49 -13.57
CA TRP A 72 7.85 4.41 -13.98
C TRP A 72 6.44 4.88 -14.27
N LEU A 73 5.83 5.64 -13.34
CA LEU A 73 4.49 6.17 -13.51
C LEU A 73 4.38 7.09 -14.73
N THR A 74 5.44 7.86 -15.01
CA THR A 74 5.55 8.71 -16.22
C THR A 74 5.64 7.86 -17.48
N THR A 75 6.45 6.80 -17.47
CA THR A 75 6.58 5.87 -18.60
C THR A 75 5.25 5.19 -18.92
N LEU A 76 4.51 4.78 -17.88
CA LEU A 76 3.19 4.16 -17.98
C LEU A 76 2.06 5.16 -18.26
N LYS A 77 2.34 6.47 -18.18
CA LYS A 77 1.34 7.55 -18.31
C LYS A 77 0.16 7.36 -17.35
N ALA A 78 0.45 7.07 -16.09
CA ALA A 78 -0.54 6.69 -15.11
C ALA A 78 -1.65 7.74 -14.94
N ASP A 79 -2.90 7.33 -15.12
CA ASP A 79 -4.11 8.13 -14.89
C ASP A 79 -4.69 7.93 -13.48
N MET A 80 -4.43 6.77 -12.90
CA MET A 80 -4.90 6.36 -11.57
C MET A 80 -3.83 5.55 -10.85
N ILE A 81 -3.72 5.79 -9.55
CA ILE A 81 -2.85 5.04 -8.65
C ILE A 81 -3.71 4.46 -7.54
N ILE A 82 -3.62 3.16 -7.33
CA ILE A 82 -4.23 2.45 -6.20
C ILE A 82 -3.08 2.06 -5.28
N ALA A 83 -3.03 2.67 -4.10
CA ALA A 83 -1.92 2.55 -3.17
C ALA A 83 -2.35 1.75 -1.92
N PHE A 84 -1.55 0.74 -1.58
CA PHE A 84 -1.76 -0.16 -0.45
C PHE A 84 -0.62 0.07 0.55
N PHE A 85 -0.92 0.64 1.72
CA PHE A 85 0.03 0.90 2.80
C PHE A 85 -0.59 0.58 4.15
N GLY A 86 0.19 0.62 5.20
CA GLY A 86 -0.28 0.50 6.58
C GLY A 86 -0.03 -0.85 7.24
N TYR A 87 0.36 -1.89 6.47
CA TYR A 87 0.69 -3.19 7.06
C TYR A 87 2.05 -3.15 7.77
N SER A 88 3.11 -2.84 7.03
CA SER A 88 4.47 -2.79 7.60
C SER A 88 4.57 -1.73 8.69
N GLU A 89 3.92 -0.59 8.48
CA GLU A 89 3.93 0.52 9.43
C GLU A 89 3.17 0.18 10.72
N SER A 90 2.18 -0.72 10.66
CA SER A 90 1.40 -1.13 11.84
C SER A 90 2.21 -1.83 12.91
N PHE A 91 3.40 -2.38 12.58
CA PHE A 91 4.31 -2.97 13.57
C PHE A 91 4.86 -1.97 14.59
N GLU A 92 4.84 -0.67 14.28
CA GLU A 92 5.20 0.39 15.22
C GLU A 92 4.08 0.69 16.25
N GLY A 93 2.92 0.06 16.10
CA GLY A 93 1.78 0.25 16.99
C GLY A 93 1.32 1.70 17.06
N ALA A 94 0.75 2.09 18.22
CA ALA A 94 0.23 3.44 18.40
C ALA A 94 1.32 4.55 18.34
N ALA A 95 2.57 4.21 18.63
CA ALA A 95 3.67 5.18 18.61
C ALA A 95 4.00 5.67 17.18
N GLY A 96 3.85 4.83 16.18
CA GLY A 96 4.13 5.16 14.78
C GLY A 96 3.02 5.94 14.06
N LEU A 97 1.81 6.05 14.64
CA LEU A 97 0.63 6.61 13.96
C LEU A 97 0.83 8.02 13.41
N GLN A 98 1.46 8.92 14.18
CA GLN A 98 1.64 10.30 13.73
C GLN A 98 2.62 10.36 12.56
N ASN A 99 3.72 9.63 12.64
CA ASN A 99 4.70 9.54 11.57
C ASN A 99 4.07 8.97 10.30
N TYR A 100 3.27 7.91 10.41
CA TYR A 100 2.54 7.32 9.30
C TYR A 100 1.57 8.32 8.64
N LYS A 101 0.78 9.07 9.43
CA LYS A 101 -0.10 10.11 8.90
C LYS A 101 0.67 11.18 8.15
N ASP A 102 1.78 11.64 8.70
CA ASP A 102 2.62 12.68 8.10
C ASP A 102 3.27 12.19 6.79
N GLU A 103 3.73 10.94 6.75
CA GLU A 103 4.28 10.31 5.56
C GLU A 103 3.21 10.15 4.46
N LEU A 104 1.99 9.72 4.81
CA LEU A 104 0.86 9.64 3.89
C LEU A 104 0.47 11.00 3.33
N HIS A 105 0.38 12.04 4.17
CA HIS A 105 0.12 13.41 3.72
C HIS A 105 1.16 13.87 2.70
N ALA A 106 2.44 13.61 2.97
CA ALA A 106 3.53 13.99 2.07
C ALA A 106 3.46 13.21 0.74
N PHE A 107 3.19 11.90 0.79
CA PHE A 107 2.97 11.07 -0.39
C PHE A 107 1.81 11.57 -1.25
N ILE A 108 0.66 11.87 -0.63
CA ILE A 108 -0.52 12.39 -1.33
C ILE A 108 -0.20 13.74 -1.98
N ALA A 109 0.42 14.66 -1.23
CA ALA A 109 0.80 15.97 -1.74
C ALA A 109 1.75 15.87 -2.93
N HIS A 110 2.78 15.01 -2.84
CA HIS A 110 3.70 14.74 -3.93
C HIS A 110 2.96 14.21 -5.17
N THR A 111 2.15 13.15 -5.00
CA THR A 111 1.41 12.49 -6.08
C THR A 111 0.44 13.45 -6.79
N LYS A 112 -0.30 14.27 -6.04
CA LYS A 112 -1.24 15.26 -6.59
C LYS A 112 -0.57 16.38 -7.38
N ASN A 113 0.71 16.62 -7.16
CA ASN A 113 1.49 17.60 -7.91
C ASN A 113 2.10 17.03 -9.21
N GLN A 114 2.03 15.73 -9.43
CA GLN A 114 2.55 15.09 -10.63
C GLN A 114 1.57 15.14 -11.80
N LYS A 115 2.10 14.98 -13.01
CA LYS A 115 1.32 14.85 -14.25
C LYS A 115 1.90 13.71 -15.09
N TYR A 116 1.82 12.50 -14.58
CA TYR A 116 2.44 11.32 -15.21
C TYR A 116 1.96 11.08 -16.64
N ASN A 117 0.68 11.37 -16.92
CA ASN A 117 0.11 11.30 -18.28
C ASN A 117 0.38 12.55 -19.15
N GLY A 118 1.15 13.51 -18.65
CA GLY A 118 1.49 14.77 -19.34
C GLY A 118 0.39 15.85 -19.28
N SER A 119 -0.78 15.58 -18.69
CA SER A 119 -1.91 16.53 -18.73
C SER A 119 -2.47 16.90 -17.35
N LYS A 120 -2.79 15.94 -16.51
CA LYS A 120 -3.47 16.15 -15.22
C LYS A 120 -2.85 15.29 -14.12
N ALA A 121 -3.12 15.67 -12.87
CA ALA A 121 -2.78 14.86 -11.73
C ALA A 121 -3.50 13.50 -11.79
N PRO A 122 -2.84 12.40 -11.35
CA PRO A 122 -3.48 11.10 -11.30
C PRO A 122 -4.60 11.09 -10.25
N LYS A 123 -5.62 10.26 -10.46
CA LYS A 123 -6.55 9.91 -9.39
C LYS A 123 -5.82 8.99 -8.41
N LEU A 124 -5.94 9.28 -7.12
CA LEU A 124 -5.33 8.48 -6.06
C LEU A 124 -6.42 7.80 -5.23
N VAL A 125 -6.25 6.51 -5.01
CA VAL A 125 -7.08 5.69 -4.14
C VAL A 125 -6.16 5.05 -3.10
N LEU A 126 -6.44 5.28 -1.82
CA LEU A 126 -5.78 4.59 -0.73
C LEU A 126 -6.61 3.37 -0.34
N VAL A 127 -5.96 2.24 -0.17
CA VAL A 127 -6.60 0.99 0.27
C VAL A 127 -5.93 0.56 1.57
N SER A 128 -6.72 0.35 2.61
CA SER A 128 -6.20 -0.13 3.89
C SER A 128 -5.62 -1.55 3.76
N PRO A 129 -4.76 -1.98 4.70
CA PRO A 129 -4.42 -3.39 4.80
C PRO A 129 -5.68 -4.23 5.05
N ILE A 130 -5.60 -5.52 4.74
CA ILE A 130 -6.59 -6.50 5.20
C ILE A 130 -6.32 -6.85 6.66
N ALA A 131 -7.27 -7.52 7.32
CA ALA A 131 -7.07 -8.07 8.65
C ALA A 131 -6.06 -9.22 8.63
N PHE A 132 -5.52 -9.54 9.80
CA PHE A 132 -4.71 -10.73 10.04
C PHE A 132 -5.65 -11.89 10.40
N GLU A 133 -5.56 -13.01 9.69
CA GLU A 133 -6.33 -14.22 9.95
C GLU A 133 -5.67 -15.04 11.07
N ASP A 134 -6.45 -15.48 12.06
CA ASP A 134 -5.94 -16.36 13.12
C ASP A 134 -5.74 -17.78 12.60
N LEU A 135 -4.49 -18.14 12.37
CA LEU A 135 -4.06 -19.49 12.02
C LEU A 135 -3.26 -20.17 13.15
N SER A 136 -3.25 -19.62 14.36
CA SER A 136 -2.42 -20.09 15.48
C SER A 136 -2.74 -21.52 15.91
N SER A 137 -3.95 -22.01 15.64
CA SER A 137 -4.33 -23.41 15.89
C SER A 137 -3.74 -24.41 14.89
N LYS A 138 -3.24 -23.92 13.73
CA LYS A 138 -2.74 -24.75 12.63
C LYS A 138 -1.24 -24.52 12.36
N MET A 139 -0.73 -23.36 12.68
CA MET A 139 0.62 -22.90 12.36
C MET A 139 1.23 -22.18 13.56
N ASP A 140 2.55 -22.12 13.63
CA ASP A 140 3.28 -21.31 14.63
C ASP A 140 3.26 -19.84 14.22
N LEU A 141 2.09 -19.23 14.33
CA LEU A 141 1.80 -17.84 13.98
C LEU A 141 1.11 -17.13 15.15
N PRO A 142 1.17 -15.81 15.22
CA PRO A 142 0.36 -15.01 16.15
C PRO A 142 -1.14 -15.31 15.97
N ASN A 143 -1.90 -15.09 17.05
CA ASN A 143 -3.36 -15.25 17.01
C ASN A 143 -4.11 -14.03 16.40
N GLY A 144 -3.39 -13.05 15.91
CA GLY A 144 -3.95 -11.89 15.22
C GLY A 144 -4.56 -10.81 16.13
N VAL A 145 -4.59 -10.98 17.46
CA VAL A 145 -5.24 -10.02 18.37
C VAL A 145 -4.52 -8.66 18.35
N GLU A 146 -3.23 -8.64 18.61
CA GLU A 146 -2.45 -7.40 18.58
C GLU A 146 -2.22 -6.87 17.17
N GLU A 147 -2.02 -7.77 16.19
CA GLU A 147 -1.92 -7.41 14.78
C GLU A 147 -3.18 -6.67 14.32
N ASN A 148 -4.35 -7.22 14.57
CA ASN A 148 -5.63 -6.61 14.17
C ASN A 148 -5.94 -5.32 14.92
N LYS A 149 -5.54 -5.22 16.18
CA LYS A 149 -5.64 -3.96 16.92
C LYS A 149 -4.83 -2.85 16.26
N ASN A 150 -3.58 -3.14 15.90
CA ASN A 150 -2.72 -2.19 15.21
C ASN A 150 -3.20 -1.89 13.79
N LEU A 151 -3.56 -2.90 13.01
CA LEU A 151 -4.11 -2.73 11.65
C LEU A 151 -5.37 -1.86 11.64
N SER A 152 -6.25 -2.02 12.66
CA SER A 152 -7.42 -1.16 12.83
C SER A 152 -7.03 0.30 13.04
N LEU A 153 -6.03 0.58 13.91
CA LEU A 153 -5.53 1.94 14.15
C LEU A 153 -4.99 2.58 12.87
N TYR A 154 -4.21 1.83 12.10
CA TYR A 154 -3.61 2.32 10.83
C TYR A 154 -4.65 2.48 9.72
N THR A 155 -5.68 1.64 9.70
CA THR A 155 -6.83 1.80 8.80
C THR A 155 -7.57 3.12 9.08
N GLU A 156 -7.87 3.43 10.35
CA GLU A 156 -8.50 4.69 10.72
C GLU A 156 -7.60 5.90 10.45
N ALA A 157 -6.31 5.79 10.73
CA ALA A 157 -5.34 6.84 10.40
C ALA A 157 -5.32 7.14 8.89
N MET A 158 -5.32 6.11 8.04
CA MET A 158 -5.40 6.27 6.59
C MET A 158 -6.73 6.92 6.16
N ARG A 159 -7.86 6.50 6.76
CA ARG A 159 -9.18 7.08 6.49
C ARG A 159 -9.22 8.58 6.81
N GLU A 160 -8.70 8.98 7.97
CA GLU A 160 -8.61 10.38 8.38
C GLU A 160 -7.78 11.22 7.41
N VAL A 161 -6.61 10.71 7.01
CA VAL A 161 -5.71 11.38 6.06
C VAL A 161 -6.39 11.49 4.68
N ALA A 162 -7.00 10.42 4.20
CA ALA A 162 -7.69 10.42 2.91
C ALA A 162 -8.84 11.46 2.87
N LEU A 163 -9.61 11.54 3.95
CA LEU A 163 -10.69 12.53 4.08
C LEU A 163 -10.14 13.96 4.07
N LYS A 164 -9.10 14.21 4.88
CA LYS A 164 -8.47 15.55 4.99
C LYS A 164 -7.87 16.00 3.66
N ASP A 165 -7.21 15.11 2.94
CA ASP A 165 -6.54 15.42 1.68
C ASP A 165 -7.43 15.23 0.44
N SER A 166 -8.71 14.90 0.65
CA SER A 166 -9.70 14.71 -0.43
C SER A 166 -9.22 13.71 -1.49
N VAL A 167 -8.80 12.53 -1.05
CA VAL A 167 -8.51 11.37 -1.89
C VAL A 167 -9.48 10.22 -1.57
N LEU A 168 -9.62 9.28 -2.50
CA LEU A 168 -10.50 8.14 -2.31
C LEU A 168 -9.87 7.16 -1.30
N PHE A 169 -10.72 6.56 -0.48
CA PHE A 169 -10.33 5.55 0.50
C PHE A 169 -11.21 4.30 0.35
N VAL A 170 -10.58 3.13 0.44
CA VAL A 170 -11.24 1.82 0.47
C VAL A 170 -10.83 1.11 1.74
N ASP A 171 -11.81 0.77 2.56
CA ASP A 171 -11.62 -0.07 3.74
C ASP A 171 -11.60 -1.55 3.29
N ALA A 172 -10.43 -2.15 3.31
CA ALA A 172 -10.26 -3.58 3.11
C ALA A 172 -10.15 -4.34 4.44
N PHE A 173 -9.87 -3.64 5.55
CA PHE A 173 -9.71 -4.24 6.88
C PHE A 173 -11.03 -4.78 7.42
N THR A 174 -12.06 -3.94 7.48
CA THR A 174 -13.34 -4.31 8.10
C THR A 174 -13.99 -5.53 7.43
N PRO A 175 -14.16 -5.56 6.09
CA PRO A 175 -14.76 -6.73 5.44
C PRO A 175 -13.91 -7.99 5.55
N SER A 176 -12.58 -7.90 5.46
CA SER A 176 -11.71 -9.08 5.62
C SER A 176 -11.75 -9.62 7.05
N LYS A 177 -11.73 -8.72 8.07
CA LYS A 177 -11.88 -9.13 9.48
C LYS A 177 -13.16 -9.90 9.72
N ASN A 178 -14.30 -9.35 9.23
CA ASN A 178 -15.58 -10.02 9.36
C ASN A 178 -15.60 -11.38 8.67
N TRP A 179 -14.96 -11.50 7.52
CA TRP A 179 -14.88 -12.74 6.77
C TRP A 179 -14.00 -13.78 7.48
N PHE A 180 -12.81 -13.39 7.93
CA PHE A 180 -11.89 -14.29 8.64
C PHE A 180 -12.48 -14.78 9.96
N ASP A 181 -13.25 -13.96 10.67
CA ASP A 181 -13.91 -14.31 11.93
C ASP A 181 -15.01 -15.39 11.75
N THR A 182 -15.48 -15.67 10.53
CA THR A 182 -16.40 -16.81 10.30
C THR A 182 -15.71 -18.15 10.52
N GLY A 183 -14.41 -18.22 10.27
CA GLY A 183 -13.59 -19.44 10.46
C GLY A 183 -13.97 -20.62 9.56
N GLU A 184 -14.83 -20.41 8.56
CA GLU A 184 -15.35 -21.50 7.70
C GLU A 184 -14.28 -22.09 6.81
N ILE A 185 -13.42 -21.24 6.24
CA ILE A 185 -12.30 -21.64 5.38
C ILE A 185 -11.05 -20.87 5.76
N GLN A 186 -9.89 -21.42 5.42
CA GLN A 186 -8.63 -20.70 5.52
C GLN A 186 -8.43 -19.84 4.29
N ASN A 187 -8.33 -18.54 4.49
CA ASN A 187 -8.28 -17.54 3.42
C ASN A 187 -6.86 -17.07 3.12
N THR A 188 -5.93 -17.27 4.05
CA THR A 188 -4.55 -16.82 3.91
C THR A 188 -3.56 -17.96 4.07
N ALA A 189 -2.38 -17.80 3.49
CA ALA A 189 -1.28 -18.75 3.63
C ALA A 189 -0.53 -18.60 4.97
N ASP A 190 -0.48 -17.38 5.52
CA ASP A 190 0.38 -16.99 6.64
C ASP A 190 -0.28 -15.97 7.59
N GLY A 191 -1.60 -15.86 7.55
CA GLY A 191 -2.38 -14.87 8.30
C GLY A 191 -2.59 -13.56 7.54
N PHE A 192 -1.83 -13.27 6.48
CA PHE A 192 -1.92 -12.01 5.74
C PHE A 192 -1.92 -12.16 4.21
N GLN A 193 -1.19 -13.10 3.65
CA GLN A 193 -1.18 -13.32 2.20
C GLN A 193 -2.37 -14.17 1.78
N LEU A 194 -3.28 -13.58 1.03
CA LEU A 194 -4.47 -14.29 0.53
C LEU A 194 -4.09 -15.50 -0.33
N ASN A 195 -4.79 -16.60 -0.09
CA ASN A 195 -4.77 -17.77 -0.97
C ASN A 195 -5.38 -17.45 -2.34
N ASP A 196 -5.13 -18.34 -3.32
CA ASP A 196 -5.75 -18.29 -4.64
C ASP A 196 -7.22 -18.71 -4.61
#